data_d79cd22f457f53175e19ff93df8cc62d
#
_entry.id   d79cd22f457f53175e19ff93df8cc62d
#
_cell.length_a   1.000
_cell.length_b   1.000
_cell.length_c   1.000
_cell.angle_alpha   90.00
_cell.angle_beta   90.00
_cell.angle_gamma   90.00
#
_symmetry.space_group_name_H-M   'P 1'
#
loop_
_entity.id
_entity.type
_entity.pdbx_description
1 polymer ?
#
loop_
_entity_poly.entity_id
_entity_poly.type
_entity_poly.pdbx_seq_one_letter_code
_entity_poly.pdbx_strand_id
1 'polypeptide(L)'
;FLIPVGILNETHEPDTFYGVERNDVESIIVPSTWWEAGVGMNGRFGSGWNWDMAFTSGLEMSTTGSNAFRVRSGRQKVAEAVANDGALTGRLRYLGIPGLQAAVTVQYQFDPSQVSGDGLDSGTLVEAHVDYQRNGFGLRALYAHWDFTGDAVEAAGADKQTGWYIEPSYRLNDKIGFYTRYEDVDAARSQDKFNQWEVGLNYWPAKNVVIKFDYRDRSHDLDSQGGRDFTGIDLGIGYSF
;
A
#
# COMPACT_ATOMS: atom_id res chain seq x y z
N PHE A 1 -4.47 0.45 16.46
CA PHE A 1 -3.07 0.68 16.03
C PHE A 1 -2.94 0.50 14.52
N LEU A 2 -1.82 0.94 13.95
CA LEU A 2 -1.52 0.75 12.53
C LEU A 2 -1.30 -0.74 12.23
N ILE A 3 -1.88 -1.20 11.14
CA ILE A 3 -1.65 -2.57 10.64
C ILE A 3 -0.20 -2.66 10.15
N PRO A 4 0.59 -3.66 10.59
CA PRO A 4 2.00 -3.80 10.22
C PRO A 4 2.14 -4.36 8.79
N VAL A 5 1.89 -3.52 7.78
CA VAL A 5 1.94 -3.87 6.35
C VAL A 5 2.40 -2.70 5.51
N GLY A 6 3.14 -2.97 4.45
CA GLY A 6 3.68 -1.98 3.53
C GLY A 6 4.74 -1.07 4.13
N ILE A 7 5.16 -0.09 3.35
CA ILE A 7 6.15 0.94 3.72
C ILE A 7 5.44 2.22 4.16
N LEU A 8 4.50 2.71 3.33
CA LEU A 8 3.86 4.01 3.53
C LEU A 8 2.77 4.00 4.60
N ASN A 9 2.30 2.83 5.05
CA ASN A 9 1.35 2.81 6.15
C ASN A 9 1.94 3.33 7.45
N GLU A 10 3.23 3.09 7.69
CA GLU A 10 3.96 3.56 8.87
C GLU A 10 4.68 4.91 8.66
N THR A 11 4.95 5.30 7.39
CA THR A 11 5.76 6.48 7.05
C THR A 11 5.08 7.30 5.95
N HIS A 12 3.90 7.83 6.24
CA HIS A 12 3.04 8.48 5.24
C HIS A 12 3.11 10.02 5.23
N GLU A 13 3.99 10.62 6.02
CA GLU A 13 4.20 12.07 6.01
C GLU A 13 4.78 12.51 4.65
N PRO A 14 4.38 13.68 4.13
CA PRO A 14 4.75 14.12 2.78
C PRO A 14 6.25 14.21 2.51
N ASP A 15 7.06 14.47 3.51
CA ASP A 15 8.53 14.61 3.39
C ASP A 15 9.28 13.27 3.45
N THR A 16 8.58 12.15 3.74
CA THR A 16 9.16 10.82 3.90
C THR A 16 9.16 9.97 2.62
N PHE A 17 8.45 10.39 1.59
CA PHE A 17 8.35 9.68 0.32
C PHE A 17 8.50 10.60 -0.89
N TYR A 18 8.89 10.04 -2.02
CA TYR A 18 8.91 10.73 -3.31
C TYR A 18 7.53 10.70 -3.95
N GLY A 19 7.33 11.61 -4.96
CA GLY A 19 6.05 11.78 -5.63
C GLY A 19 5.10 12.75 -4.93
N VAL A 20 4.32 13.46 -5.71
CA VAL A 20 3.26 14.35 -5.21
C VAL A 20 2.21 13.51 -4.51
N GLU A 21 1.77 12.44 -5.16
CA GLU A 21 0.90 11.42 -4.61
C GLU A 21 1.69 10.21 -4.09
N ARG A 22 1.09 9.47 -3.18
CA ARG A 22 1.57 8.14 -2.79
C ARG A 22 1.44 7.19 -3.98
N ASN A 23 2.30 6.17 -4.04
CA ASN A 23 2.13 5.14 -5.07
C ASN A 23 0.76 4.46 -4.94
N ASP A 24 0.22 4.05 -6.09
CA ASP A 24 -1.13 3.48 -6.15
C ASP A 24 -1.18 2.06 -5.56
N VAL A 25 -0.10 1.30 -5.57
CA VAL A 25 -0.02 -0.02 -4.93
C VAL A 25 -0.29 0.10 -3.43
N GLU A 26 0.38 1.04 -2.73
CA GLU A 26 0.16 1.34 -1.30
C GLU A 26 -1.01 2.33 -1.06
N SER A 27 -1.89 2.43 -2.00
CA SER A 27 -3.14 3.17 -1.92
C SER A 27 -4.35 2.28 -2.19
N ILE A 28 -4.23 1.35 -3.12
CA ILE A 28 -5.32 0.50 -3.63
C ILE A 28 -5.22 -0.92 -3.07
N ILE A 29 -4.05 -1.57 -3.20
CA ILE A 29 -3.82 -2.97 -2.80
C ILE A 29 -3.47 -3.08 -1.32
N VAL A 30 -2.50 -2.27 -0.85
CA VAL A 30 -2.12 -2.15 0.55
C VAL A 30 -2.46 -0.75 1.02
N PRO A 31 -3.66 -0.51 1.57
CA PRO A 31 -4.07 0.85 1.88
C PRO A 31 -3.15 1.52 2.88
N SER A 32 -2.56 2.65 2.53
CA SER A 32 -1.87 3.53 3.49
C SER A 32 -2.87 4.16 4.46
N THR A 33 -2.41 4.54 5.65
CA THR A 33 -3.25 5.03 6.75
C THR A 33 -4.30 3.99 7.18
N TRP A 34 -3.87 2.75 7.26
CA TRP A 34 -4.71 1.63 7.69
C TRP A 34 -4.46 1.33 9.16
N TRP A 35 -5.43 1.65 9.98
CA TRP A 35 -5.43 1.33 11.41
C TRP A 35 -6.76 0.71 11.80
N GLU A 36 -6.70 -0.24 12.75
CA GLU A 36 -7.88 -0.97 13.23
C GLU A 36 -7.82 -1.12 14.76
N ALA A 37 -8.96 -1.44 15.37
CA ALA A 37 -9.01 -1.84 16.77
C ALA A 37 -8.45 -3.25 16.92
N GLY A 38 -7.71 -3.51 18.01
CA GLY A 38 -7.20 -4.85 18.24
C GLY A 38 -6.09 -4.89 19.28
N VAL A 39 -5.45 -6.05 19.34
CA VAL A 39 -4.28 -6.32 20.18
C VAL A 39 -3.12 -6.77 19.35
N GLY A 40 -1.92 -6.40 19.73
CA GLY A 40 -0.70 -6.78 19.03
C GLY A 40 0.44 -7.05 19.96
N MET A 41 1.39 -7.79 19.46
CA MET A 41 2.67 -8.05 20.11
C MET A 41 3.80 -7.95 19.09
N ASN A 42 4.96 -7.57 19.56
CA ASN A 42 6.16 -7.52 18.73
C ASN A 42 7.37 -7.99 19.53
N GLY A 43 8.43 -8.31 18.83
CA GLY A 43 9.66 -8.75 19.44
C GLY A 43 10.85 -8.68 18.51
N ARG A 44 12.02 -8.99 19.07
CA ARG A 44 13.30 -9.00 18.35
C ARG A 44 14.06 -10.28 18.66
N PHE A 45 14.80 -10.78 17.67
CA PHE A 45 15.69 -11.93 17.86
C PHE A 45 16.91 -11.82 16.94
N GLY A 46 17.99 -12.46 17.34
CA GLY A 46 19.24 -12.41 16.57
C GLY A 46 19.72 -10.98 16.29
N SER A 47 20.49 -10.82 15.21
CA SER A 47 21.02 -9.54 14.78
C SER A 47 20.15 -8.94 13.68
N GLY A 48 19.22 -8.07 14.07
CA GLY A 48 18.41 -7.26 13.16
C GLY A 48 17.05 -7.83 12.77
N TRP A 49 16.64 -8.98 13.27
CA TRP A 49 15.32 -9.52 13.05
C TRP A 49 14.29 -8.96 14.03
N ASN A 50 13.16 -8.52 13.49
CA ASN A 50 11.99 -8.07 14.25
C ASN A 50 10.76 -8.79 13.71
N TRP A 51 9.80 -9.03 14.59
CA TRP A 51 8.51 -9.58 14.22
C TRP A 51 7.38 -8.81 14.88
N ASP A 52 6.25 -8.75 14.18
CA ASP A 52 5.01 -8.17 14.65
C ASP A 52 3.89 -9.19 14.44
N MET A 53 2.96 -9.28 15.37
CA MET A 53 1.72 -10.04 15.26
C MET A 53 0.57 -9.18 15.76
N ALA A 54 -0.57 -9.24 15.10
CA ALA A 54 -1.75 -8.49 15.45
C ALA A 54 -3.02 -9.31 15.21
N PHE A 55 -3.97 -9.19 16.12
CA PHE A 55 -5.36 -9.57 15.92
C PHE A 55 -6.22 -8.33 16.00
N THR A 56 -6.97 -8.03 14.94
CA THR A 56 -7.69 -6.77 14.78
C THR A 56 -9.11 -6.99 14.30
N SER A 57 -9.95 -5.95 14.36
CA SER A 57 -11.15 -5.89 13.52
C SER A 57 -10.74 -6.12 12.05
N GLY A 58 -11.56 -6.87 11.32
CA GLY A 58 -11.36 -7.15 9.91
C GLY A 58 -11.70 -5.94 9.02
N LEU A 59 -11.59 -6.13 7.72
CA LEU A 59 -12.17 -5.23 6.73
C LEU A 59 -13.70 -5.31 6.77
N GLU A 60 -14.40 -4.29 6.27
CA GLU A 60 -15.82 -4.28 5.93
C GLU A 60 -15.97 -3.92 4.46
N MET A 61 -15.78 -4.91 3.60
CA MET A 61 -15.82 -4.74 2.14
C MET A 61 -17.24 -4.94 1.64
N SER A 62 -17.72 -4.00 0.83
CA SER A 62 -18.98 -4.20 0.13
C SER A 62 -18.85 -5.24 -0.98
N THR A 63 -19.85 -6.10 -1.14
CA THR A 63 -19.95 -7.07 -2.26
C THR A 63 -20.74 -6.52 -3.45
N THR A 64 -21.27 -5.29 -3.33
CA THR A 64 -22.10 -4.65 -4.37
C THR A 64 -21.72 -3.19 -4.59
N GLY A 65 -22.16 -2.62 -5.72
CA GLY A 65 -21.99 -1.22 -6.05
C GLY A 65 -20.60 -0.86 -6.59
N SER A 66 -20.30 0.43 -6.67
CA SER A 66 -19.05 0.94 -7.30
C SER A 66 -17.79 0.68 -6.48
N ASN A 67 -17.92 0.30 -5.22
CA ASN A 67 -16.83 -0.06 -4.32
C ASN A 67 -16.79 -1.55 -3.99
N ALA A 68 -17.53 -2.38 -4.74
CA ALA A 68 -17.52 -3.82 -4.53
C ALA A 68 -16.09 -4.38 -4.56
N PHE A 69 -15.79 -5.22 -3.58
CA PHE A 69 -14.51 -5.92 -3.38
C PHE A 69 -13.26 -5.01 -3.31
N ARG A 70 -13.44 -3.73 -3.01
CA ARG A 70 -12.34 -2.78 -2.94
C ARG A 70 -11.73 -2.74 -1.53
N VAL A 71 -10.52 -3.25 -1.37
CA VAL A 71 -9.79 -3.32 -0.09
C VAL A 71 -9.72 -1.95 0.60
N ARG A 72 -9.32 -0.89 -0.14
CA ARG A 72 -9.22 0.46 0.42
C ARG A 72 -10.51 0.96 1.06
N SER A 73 -11.65 0.61 0.50
CA SER A 73 -12.96 1.03 0.99
C SER A 73 -13.42 0.25 2.22
N GLY A 74 -12.88 -0.95 2.43
CA GLY A 74 -13.23 -1.82 3.56
C GLY A 74 -12.56 -1.46 4.90
N ARG A 75 -11.66 -0.46 4.95
CA ARG A 75 -11.02 -0.04 6.21
C ARG A 75 -12.03 0.61 7.14
N GLN A 76 -12.13 0.12 8.36
CA GLN A 76 -13.16 0.56 9.32
C GLN A 76 -12.72 1.70 10.24
N LYS A 77 -11.41 1.88 10.44
CA LYS A 77 -10.82 3.00 11.21
C LYS A 77 -11.30 3.13 12.66
N VAL A 78 -11.66 2.04 13.29
CA VAL A 78 -11.99 1.91 14.73
C VAL A 78 -13.32 2.54 15.16
N ALA A 79 -13.61 3.79 14.82
CA ALA A 79 -14.68 4.56 15.48
C ALA A 79 -16.09 3.99 15.29
N GLU A 80 -16.36 3.36 14.15
CA GLU A 80 -17.66 2.76 13.82
C GLU A 80 -17.49 1.30 13.34
N ALA A 81 -16.39 0.65 13.77
CA ALA A 81 -16.04 -0.67 13.29
C ALA A 81 -17.08 -1.72 13.66
N VAL A 82 -17.58 -2.41 12.65
CA VAL A 82 -18.28 -3.67 12.80
C VAL A 82 -17.22 -4.75 13.01
N ALA A 83 -17.21 -5.41 14.14
CA ALA A 83 -16.19 -6.42 14.48
C ALA A 83 -16.85 -7.80 14.68
N ASN A 84 -17.68 -8.20 13.72
CA ASN A 84 -18.27 -9.55 13.69
C ASN A 84 -17.16 -10.57 13.43
N ASP A 85 -16.24 -10.23 12.55
CA ASP A 85 -15.09 -11.05 12.18
C ASP A 85 -13.80 -10.24 12.26
N GLY A 86 -12.71 -10.96 12.56
CA GLY A 86 -11.40 -10.36 12.77
C GLY A 86 -10.41 -10.61 11.65
N ALA A 87 -9.20 -10.12 11.86
CA ALA A 87 -8.04 -10.39 11.00
C ALA A 87 -6.81 -10.72 11.84
N LEU A 88 -6.00 -11.66 11.34
CA LEU A 88 -4.68 -11.99 11.89
C LEU A 88 -3.60 -11.46 10.95
N THR A 89 -2.66 -10.69 11.48
CA THR A 89 -1.50 -10.18 10.74
C THR A 89 -0.22 -10.67 11.37
N GLY A 90 0.72 -11.15 10.57
CA GLY A 90 2.07 -11.49 10.99
C GLY A 90 3.09 -10.85 10.04
N ARG A 91 4.09 -10.15 10.57
CA ARG A 91 5.19 -9.56 9.81
C ARG A 91 6.54 -10.00 10.37
N LEU A 92 7.45 -10.35 9.47
CA LEU A 92 8.86 -10.55 9.78
C LEU A 92 9.68 -9.48 9.06
N ARG A 93 10.53 -8.74 9.80
CA ARG A 93 11.30 -7.62 9.29
C ARG A 93 12.77 -7.76 9.63
N TYR A 94 13.65 -7.50 8.68
CA TYR A 94 15.11 -7.51 8.84
C TYR A 94 15.69 -6.09 8.72
N LEU A 95 16.41 -5.68 9.73
CA LEU A 95 17.07 -4.37 9.87
C LEU A 95 18.57 -4.49 10.16
N GLY A 96 19.18 -5.67 9.94
CA GLY A 96 20.57 -5.97 10.33
C GLY A 96 21.63 -5.31 9.45
N ILE A 97 21.26 -4.72 8.31
CA ILE A 97 22.17 -3.99 7.42
C ILE A 97 21.84 -2.50 7.48
N PRO A 98 22.83 -1.61 7.76
CA PRO A 98 22.58 -0.18 7.80
C PRO A 98 21.99 0.36 6.50
N GLY A 99 20.84 1.03 6.62
CA GLY A 99 20.09 1.58 5.49
C GLY A 99 19.13 0.60 4.81
N LEU A 100 19.09 -0.67 5.22
CA LEU A 100 18.17 -1.67 4.68
C LEU A 100 17.05 -1.98 5.66
N GLN A 101 15.82 -1.95 5.17
CA GLN A 101 14.67 -2.62 5.73
C GLN A 101 14.13 -3.59 4.68
N ALA A 102 13.99 -4.86 5.04
CA ALA A 102 13.29 -5.85 4.23
C ALA A 102 12.22 -6.52 5.09
N ALA A 103 11.03 -6.73 4.55
CA ALA A 103 9.95 -7.36 5.31
C ALA A 103 9.09 -8.28 4.44
N VAL A 104 8.44 -9.22 5.12
CA VAL A 104 7.36 -10.04 4.58
C VAL A 104 6.21 -10.00 5.57
N THR A 105 5.00 -9.77 5.07
CA THR A 105 3.76 -9.73 5.85
C THR A 105 2.76 -10.72 5.28
N VAL A 106 2.08 -11.43 6.16
CA VAL A 106 0.90 -12.24 5.83
C VAL A 106 -0.24 -11.76 6.71
N GLN A 107 -1.41 -11.51 6.10
CA GLN A 107 -2.64 -11.20 6.82
C GLN A 107 -3.76 -12.14 6.35
N TYR A 108 -4.53 -12.64 7.29
CA TYR A 108 -5.73 -13.42 7.03
C TYR A 108 -6.96 -12.69 7.57
N GLN A 109 -7.95 -12.47 6.71
CA GLN A 109 -9.27 -11.93 7.03
C GLN A 109 -10.25 -13.10 7.16
N PHE A 110 -10.96 -13.22 8.29
CA PHE A 110 -11.90 -14.33 8.52
C PHE A 110 -13.15 -14.19 7.67
N ASP A 111 -13.76 -13.01 7.66
CA ASP A 111 -14.82 -12.59 6.75
C ASP A 111 -14.64 -11.09 6.47
N PRO A 112 -14.06 -10.75 5.31
CA PRO A 112 -13.77 -9.35 4.99
C PRO A 112 -15.00 -8.53 4.62
N SER A 113 -16.20 -9.11 4.53
CA SER A 113 -17.46 -8.39 4.35
C SER A 113 -18.17 -8.08 5.67
N GLN A 114 -17.86 -8.81 6.73
CA GLN A 114 -18.55 -8.81 8.02
C GLN A 114 -20.01 -9.34 7.96
N VAL A 115 -20.40 -9.98 6.84
CA VAL A 115 -21.77 -10.48 6.59
C VAL A 115 -21.73 -11.88 6.02
N SER A 116 -22.01 -12.87 6.87
CA SER A 116 -22.00 -14.27 6.45
C SER A 116 -22.93 -14.57 5.27
N GLY A 117 -22.42 -15.24 4.25
CA GLY A 117 -23.20 -15.73 3.12
C GLY A 117 -23.48 -14.69 2.03
N ASP A 118 -22.78 -13.57 2.02
CA ASP A 118 -22.88 -12.56 0.96
C ASP A 118 -21.95 -12.85 -0.24
N GLY A 119 -21.20 -13.96 -0.19
CA GLY A 119 -20.33 -14.45 -1.25
C GLY A 119 -18.91 -13.89 -1.21
N LEU A 120 -18.47 -13.40 -0.05
CA LEU A 120 -17.08 -13.05 0.26
C LEU A 120 -16.71 -13.68 1.61
N ASP A 121 -16.05 -14.84 1.58
CA ASP A 121 -15.91 -15.69 2.77
C ASP A 121 -14.61 -15.43 3.54
N SER A 122 -13.50 -15.25 2.84
CA SER A 122 -12.20 -14.96 3.49
C SER A 122 -11.24 -14.23 2.54
N GLY A 123 -10.13 -13.72 3.10
CA GLY A 123 -9.08 -13.11 2.29
C GLY A 123 -7.69 -13.31 2.89
N THR A 124 -6.71 -13.59 2.03
CA THR A 124 -5.31 -13.71 2.42
C THR A 124 -4.48 -12.69 1.67
N LEU A 125 -3.79 -11.82 2.40
CA LEU A 125 -2.75 -10.95 1.86
C LEU A 125 -1.38 -11.56 2.08
N VAL A 126 -0.57 -11.58 1.03
CA VAL A 126 0.88 -11.74 1.12
C VAL A 126 1.54 -10.48 0.58
N GLU A 127 2.41 -9.88 1.36
CA GLU A 127 3.14 -8.68 1.00
C GLU A 127 4.63 -8.88 1.29
N ALA A 128 5.49 -8.36 0.41
CA ALA A 128 6.93 -8.29 0.65
C ALA A 128 7.49 -6.97 0.15
N HIS A 129 8.36 -6.34 0.95
CA HIS A 129 8.98 -5.08 0.55
C HIS A 129 10.45 -4.96 0.94
N VAL A 130 11.13 -4.05 0.24
CA VAL A 130 12.46 -3.55 0.56
C VAL A 130 12.44 -2.03 0.52
N ASP A 131 12.97 -1.39 1.57
CA ASP A 131 13.36 0.02 1.58
C ASP A 131 14.86 0.10 1.91
N TYR A 132 15.64 0.59 0.97
CA TYR A 132 17.09 0.75 1.10
C TYR A 132 17.50 2.18 0.85
N GLN A 133 18.27 2.75 1.77
CA GLN A 133 18.79 4.10 1.66
C GLN A 133 20.23 4.17 2.15
N ARG A 134 21.16 4.52 1.26
CA ARG A 134 22.56 4.68 1.63
C ARG A 134 23.30 5.61 0.67
N ASN A 135 24.10 6.55 1.21
CA ASN A 135 24.96 7.45 0.44
C ASN A 135 24.21 8.24 -0.67
N GLY A 136 23.01 8.69 -0.37
CA GLY A 136 22.14 9.38 -1.32
C GLY A 136 21.34 8.48 -2.25
N PHE A 137 21.74 7.23 -2.44
CA PHE A 137 20.97 6.28 -3.23
C PHE A 137 19.84 5.67 -2.39
N GLY A 138 18.66 5.58 -2.97
CA GLY A 138 17.48 4.92 -2.41
C GLY A 138 16.88 3.91 -3.39
N LEU A 139 16.29 2.86 -2.86
CA LEU A 139 15.50 1.88 -3.60
C LEU A 139 14.35 1.42 -2.74
N ARG A 140 13.13 1.65 -3.20
CA ARG A 140 11.93 1.01 -2.67
C ARG A 140 11.37 0.03 -3.67
N ALA A 141 10.94 -1.12 -3.20
CA ALA A 141 10.20 -2.09 -3.99
C ALA A 141 9.22 -2.81 -3.09
N LEU A 142 8.02 -3.05 -3.60
CA LEU A 142 6.97 -3.77 -2.89
C LEU A 142 6.18 -4.62 -3.87
N TYR A 143 5.81 -5.81 -3.43
CA TYR A 143 4.85 -6.70 -4.05
C TYR A 143 3.77 -7.05 -3.04
N ALA A 144 2.51 -7.00 -3.45
CA ALA A 144 1.38 -7.39 -2.63
C ALA A 144 0.35 -8.16 -3.46
N HIS A 145 -0.19 -9.22 -2.87
CA HIS A 145 -1.19 -10.07 -3.48
C HIS A 145 -2.25 -10.46 -2.47
N TRP A 146 -3.53 -10.18 -2.82
CA TRP A 146 -4.70 -10.68 -2.15
C TRP A 146 -5.26 -11.88 -2.90
N ASP A 147 -5.66 -12.89 -2.15
CA ASP A 147 -6.47 -14.03 -2.58
C ASP A 147 -7.73 -14.06 -1.73
N PHE A 148 -8.88 -13.78 -2.34
CA PHE A 148 -10.19 -13.81 -1.70
C PHE A 148 -10.97 -15.04 -2.15
N THR A 149 -11.76 -15.59 -1.24
CA THR A 149 -12.65 -16.74 -1.51
C THR A 149 -14.11 -16.32 -1.37
N GLY A 150 -14.98 -16.92 -2.16
CA GLY A 150 -16.42 -16.71 -2.13
C GLY A 150 -17.03 -16.58 -3.52
N ASP A 151 -18.26 -17.06 -3.67
CA ASP A 151 -18.91 -17.16 -4.98
C ASP A 151 -19.10 -15.79 -5.67
N ALA A 152 -19.41 -14.74 -4.91
CA ALA A 152 -19.64 -13.41 -5.48
C ALA A 152 -18.35 -12.72 -5.92
N VAL A 153 -17.27 -12.85 -5.15
CA VAL A 153 -15.98 -12.24 -5.49
C VAL A 153 -15.34 -12.94 -6.69
N GLU A 154 -15.46 -14.28 -6.78
CA GLU A 154 -15.00 -15.08 -7.91
C GLU A 154 -15.80 -14.77 -9.19
N ALA A 155 -17.14 -14.71 -9.08
CA ALA A 155 -18.00 -14.36 -10.22
C ALA A 155 -17.75 -12.95 -10.75
N ALA A 156 -17.28 -12.03 -9.90
CA ALA A 156 -16.89 -10.68 -10.29
C ALA A 156 -15.47 -10.60 -10.86
N GLY A 157 -14.66 -11.66 -10.81
CA GLY A 157 -13.24 -11.65 -11.19
C GLY A 157 -12.40 -10.71 -10.32
N ALA A 158 -12.76 -10.58 -9.04
CA ALA A 158 -12.11 -9.72 -8.05
C ALA A 158 -11.43 -10.51 -6.92
N ASP A 159 -11.42 -11.85 -7.05
CA ASP A 159 -10.83 -12.80 -6.10
C ASP A 159 -9.32 -12.64 -5.96
N LYS A 160 -8.64 -12.21 -7.02
CA LYS A 160 -7.20 -11.95 -7.02
C LYS A 160 -6.92 -10.49 -7.30
N GLN A 161 -6.23 -9.83 -6.38
CA GLN A 161 -5.83 -8.45 -6.55
C GLN A 161 -4.33 -8.34 -6.28
N THR A 162 -3.59 -7.80 -7.24
CA THR A 162 -2.12 -7.75 -7.19
C THR A 162 -1.62 -6.35 -7.46
N GLY A 163 -0.54 -5.98 -6.82
CA GLY A 163 0.17 -4.76 -7.15
C GLY A 163 1.63 -4.87 -6.80
N TRP A 164 2.47 -4.23 -7.59
CA TRP A 164 3.89 -4.12 -7.29
C TRP A 164 4.46 -2.82 -7.84
N TYR A 165 5.50 -2.33 -7.21
CA TYR A 165 6.26 -1.20 -7.71
C TYR A 165 7.74 -1.32 -7.42
N ILE A 166 8.53 -0.57 -8.18
CA ILE A 166 9.95 -0.32 -7.96
C ILE A 166 10.24 1.17 -8.09
N GLU A 167 10.93 1.74 -7.11
CA GLU A 167 11.22 3.17 -7.00
C GLU A 167 12.72 3.39 -6.66
N PRO A 168 13.63 3.41 -7.63
CA PRO A 168 14.96 3.95 -7.40
C PRO A 168 14.92 5.47 -7.25
N SER A 169 15.76 5.97 -6.34
CA SER A 169 15.88 7.39 -6.05
C SER A 169 17.33 7.80 -5.79
N TYR A 170 17.61 9.08 -5.97
CA TYR A 170 18.92 9.64 -5.64
C TYR A 170 18.78 11.02 -5.01
N ARG A 171 19.30 11.16 -3.80
CA ARG A 171 19.38 12.43 -3.09
C ARG A 171 20.73 13.09 -3.37
N LEU A 172 20.73 14.08 -4.23
CA LEU A 172 21.93 14.79 -4.67
C LEU A 172 22.61 15.56 -3.52
N ASN A 173 21.78 16.15 -2.64
CA ASN A 173 22.19 16.86 -1.44
C ASN A 173 21.01 16.94 -0.46
N ASP A 174 21.15 17.65 0.65
CA ASP A 174 20.09 17.75 1.68
C ASP A 174 18.80 18.42 1.17
N LYS A 175 18.85 19.08 0.01
CA LYS A 175 17.71 19.85 -0.51
C LYS A 175 17.10 19.29 -1.78
N ILE A 176 17.78 18.45 -2.54
CA ILE A 176 17.31 18.02 -3.87
C ILE A 176 17.44 16.51 -3.99
N GLY A 177 16.39 15.88 -4.41
CA GLY A 177 16.35 14.46 -4.73
C GLY A 177 15.50 14.18 -5.95
N PHE A 178 15.84 13.13 -6.68
CA PHE A 178 15.18 12.65 -7.88
C PHE A 178 14.74 11.22 -7.68
N TYR A 179 13.69 10.82 -8.38
CA TYR A 179 13.23 9.43 -8.38
C TYR A 179 12.60 9.10 -9.74
N THR A 180 12.49 7.81 -9.97
CA THR A 180 11.56 7.26 -10.95
C THR A 180 10.82 6.10 -10.30
N ARG A 181 9.58 5.88 -10.70
CA ARG A 181 8.78 4.75 -10.23
C ARG A 181 8.07 4.10 -11.40
N TYR A 182 8.08 2.79 -11.40
CA TYR A 182 7.17 2.00 -12.19
C TYR A 182 6.28 1.21 -11.25
N GLU A 183 4.99 1.21 -11.51
CA GLU A 183 4.01 0.45 -10.77
C GLU A 183 3.02 -0.24 -11.70
N ASP A 184 2.53 -1.39 -11.23
CA ASP A 184 1.54 -2.20 -11.89
C ASP A 184 0.48 -2.58 -10.87
N VAL A 185 -0.80 -2.34 -11.20
CA VAL A 185 -1.94 -2.53 -10.32
C VAL A 185 -3.02 -3.31 -11.06
N ASP A 186 -3.40 -4.44 -10.51
CA ASP A 186 -4.56 -5.25 -10.94
C ASP A 186 -5.48 -5.48 -9.73
N ALA A 187 -6.48 -4.61 -9.57
CA ALA A 187 -7.40 -4.64 -8.44
C ALA A 187 -8.84 -4.94 -8.87
N ALA A 188 -9.78 -4.89 -7.91
CA ALA A 188 -11.16 -5.31 -8.13
C ALA A 188 -11.91 -4.56 -9.24
N ARG A 189 -11.63 -3.26 -9.39
CA ARG A 189 -12.33 -2.43 -10.38
C ARG A 189 -11.52 -2.32 -11.66
N SER A 190 -12.20 -2.33 -12.81
CA SER A 190 -11.55 -2.13 -14.12
C SER A 190 -10.68 -0.86 -14.18
N GLN A 191 -11.11 0.19 -13.49
CA GLN A 191 -10.36 1.45 -13.40
C GLN A 191 -9.11 1.37 -12.50
N ASP A 192 -8.96 0.33 -11.74
CA ASP A 192 -7.82 0.06 -10.86
C ASP A 192 -6.94 -1.07 -11.47
N LYS A 193 -6.96 -1.23 -12.81
CA LYS A 193 -6.13 -2.16 -13.59
C LYS A 193 -5.30 -1.36 -14.59
N PHE A 194 -4.06 -1.08 -14.23
CA PHE A 194 -3.18 -0.20 -15.01
C PHE A 194 -1.71 -0.39 -14.65
N ASN A 195 -0.85 0.05 -15.54
CA ASN A 195 0.56 0.31 -15.23
C ASN A 195 0.87 1.81 -15.34
N GLN A 196 1.89 2.26 -14.61
CA GLN A 196 2.24 3.67 -14.54
C GLN A 196 3.74 3.89 -14.43
N TRP A 197 4.25 4.82 -15.21
CA TRP A 197 5.57 5.41 -15.02
C TRP A 197 5.46 6.77 -14.36
N GLU A 198 6.39 7.05 -13.45
CA GLU A 198 6.52 8.33 -12.79
C GLU A 198 7.98 8.73 -12.68
N VAL A 199 8.27 10.00 -12.95
CA VAL A 199 9.59 10.59 -12.80
C VAL A 199 9.43 11.93 -12.13
N GLY A 200 10.19 12.19 -11.07
CA GLY A 200 9.99 13.41 -10.33
C GLY A 200 11.20 13.91 -9.54
N LEU A 201 10.97 15.06 -8.94
CA LEU A 201 11.94 15.80 -8.15
C LEU A 201 11.28 16.29 -6.86
N ASN A 202 11.98 16.08 -5.74
CA ASN A 202 11.66 16.69 -4.47
C ASN A 202 12.69 17.78 -4.12
N TYR A 203 12.19 18.94 -3.68
CA TYR A 203 13.00 20.03 -3.15
C TYR A 203 12.61 20.31 -1.70
N TRP A 204 13.56 20.19 -0.78
CA TRP A 204 13.38 20.46 0.66
C TRP A 204 13.99 21.83 1.01
N PRO A 205 13.22 22.95 0.95
CA PRO A 205 13.72 24.29 1.33
C PRO A 205 14.04 24.38 2.83
N ALA A 206 13.32 23.62 3.66
CA ALA A 206 13.49 23.53 5.10
C ALA A 206 13.26 22.07 5.57
N LYS A 207 13.62 21.76 6.81
CA LYS A 207 13.61 20.41 7.36
C LYS A 207 12.27 19.69 7.22
N ASN A 208 11.16 20.40 7.41
CA ASN A 208 9.80 19.82 7.44
C ASN A 208 8.95 20.26 6.25
N VAL A 209 9.57 20.80 5.19
CA VAL A 209 8.84 21.30 4.01
C VAL A 209 9.42 20.62 2.78
N VAL A 210 8.57 20.10 1.94
CA VAL A 210 8.94 19.56 0.64
C VAL A 210 8.07 20.17 -0.47
N ILE A 211 8.71 20.58 -1.55
CA ILE A 211 8.05 20.94 -2.81
C ILE A 211 8.34 19.80 -3.77
N LYS A 212 7.30 19.27 -4.39
CA LYS A 212 7.35 18.09 -5.24
C LYS A 212 6.87 18.43 -6.63
N PHE A 213 7.52 17.83 -7.60
CA PHE A 213 7.15 17.86 -9.00
C PHE A 213 7.29 16.46 -9.56
N ASP A 214 6.29 15.98 -10.28
CA ASP A 214 6.41 14.75 -11.05
C ASP A 214 5.67 14.83 -12.39
N TYR A 215 6.11 13.97 -13.30
CA TYR A 215 5.46 13.62 -14.54
C TYR A 215 5.02 12.19 -14.46
N ARG A 216 3.77 11.94 -14.81
CA ARG A 216 3.15 10.61 -14.79
C ARG A 216 2.60 10.25 -16.16
N ASP A 217 2.77 8.97 -16.50
CA ASP A 217 2.23 8.35 -17.70
C ASP A 217 1.59 7.02 -17.32
N ARG A 218 0.24 6.97 -17.43
CA ARG A 218 -0.59 5.81 -17.03
C ARG A 218 -1.26 5.21 -18.23
N SER A 219 -1.17 3.88 -18.35
CA SER A 219 -1.87 3.08 -19.34
C SER A 219 -2.77 2.05 -18.65
N HIS A 220 -4.04 1.98 -19.05
CA HIS A 220 -4.99 0.98 -18.57
C HIS A 220 -5.01 -0.24 -19.49
N ASP A 221 -5.18 -1.44 -18.92
CA ASP A 221 -5.14 -2.71 -19.65
C ASP A 221 -6.31 -2.92 -20.60
N LEU A 222 -7.39 -2.15 -20.45
CA LEU A 222 -8.63 -2.32 -21.23
C LEU A 222 -8.93 -1.09 -22.07
N ASP A 223 -8.70 -1.16 -23.37
CA ASP A 223 -9.11 -0.16 -24.37
C ASP A 223 -10.61 0.19 -24.31
N SER A 224 -11.44 -0.73 -23.82
CA SER A 224 -12.89 -0.57 -23.70
C SER A 224 -13.33 0.35 -22.55
N GLN A 225 -12.45 0.70 -21.64
CA GLN A 225 -12.76 1.56 -20.48
C GLN A 225 -12.60 3.05 -20.77
N GLY A 226 -12.34 3.38 -22.03
CA GLY A 226 -12.49 4.70 -22.62
C GLY A 226 -11.94 5.87 -21.77
N GLY A 227 -10.69 6.26 -22.01
CA GLY A 227 -10.21 7.58 -21.61
C GLY A 227 -9.69 7.69 -20.17
N ARG A 228 -9.17 6.62 -19.58
CA ARG A 228 -8.50 6.66 -18.28
C ARG A 228 -6.98 6.66 -18.37
N ASP A 229 -6.44 6.40 -19.55
CA ASP A 229 -5.06 6.69 -19.84
C ASP A 229 -4.83 8.18 -19.64
N PHE A 230 -3.79 8.55 -18.94
CA PHE A 230 -3.43 9.93 -18.85
C PHE A 230 -1.93 10.13 -18.78
N THR A 231 -1.52 11.25 -19.31
CA THR A 231 -0.18 11.78 -19.20
C THR A 231 -0.30 13.16 -18.57
N GLY A 232 0.43 13.41 -17.49
CA GLY A 232 0.25 14.66 -16.75
C GLY A 232 1.46 15.06 -15.92
N ILE A 233 1.37 16.29 -15.41
CA ILE A 233 2.34 16.89 -14.48
C ILE A 233 1.61 17.22 -13.20
N ASP A 234 2.20 16.85 -12.07
CA ASP A 234 1.71 17.20 -10.74
C ASP A 234 2.71 18.10 -10.00
N LEU A 235 2.17 19.01 -9.22
CA LEU A 235 2.90 19.90 -8.31
C LEU A 235 2.28 19.81 -6.92
N GLY A 236 3.11 19.67 -5.90
CA GLY A 236 2.66 19.58 -4.54
C GLY A 236 3.58 20.26 -3.54
N ILE A 237 3.00 20.68 -2.42
CA ILE A 237 3.75 21.14 -1.25
C ILE A 237 3.31 20.28 -0.07
N GLY A 238 4.27 19.66 0.60
CA GLY A 238 4.08 18.90 1.81
C GLY A 238 4.72 19.58 3.01
N TYR A 239 4.09 19.41 4.15
CA TYR A 239 4.60 19.90 5.44
C TYR A 239 4.36 18.83 6.51
N SER A 240 5.37 18.57 7.35
CA SER A 240 5.26 17.74 8.57
C SER A 240 5.53 18.57 9.82
N PHE A 241 4.91 18.25 10.95
CA PHE A 241 4.99 18.98 12.22
C PHE A 241 5.17 18.05 13.41
#